data_aa7d0b7bd802bdc3c8b9bf6f981931c9
#
_entry.id   aa7d0b7bd802bdc3c8b9bf6f981931c9
#
_cell.length_a   1.000
_cell.length_b   1.000
_cell.length_c   1.000
_cell.angle_alpha   90.00
_cell.angle_beta   90.00
_cell.angle_gamma   90.00
#
_symmetry.space_group_name_H-M   'P 1'
#
loop_
_entity.id
_entity.type
_entity.pdbx_description
1 polymer ?
#
loop_
_entity_poly.entity_id
_entity_poly.type
_entity_poly.pdbx_seq_one_letter_code
_entity_poly.pdbx_strand_id
1 'polypeptide(L)'
;MKRLITIIMMDHIRIGNESVKASPTELQRLVLRGRNKSYDSHKSMYKIRDYSFSKLRERYKKWTGYSFDEKNLISFGLADEEGYLTIAGSLIVDDSPVHHSRLFCTRWNGLNKSSGVLDALDEAEYEGSVISLIENGEAFIKRNAKMMWRKTANSREEMPDYVERSYHEALVNAIAHRDYLIYGSEVHIDIYDDRMEIYSPGGMPDGSIIQDRDPLTVPSTRRNPVLADIFNRLGYMERKGSGFAKIIDNYAFQINYKEDKKPYFRSDRYQFTVIMPNLNYSDKKEDSLNDQNRTDDTINVQKGADDIINDTLNVQKGADDIINDTINIQKDAGDIINDQDGTEVGTNHKINTQDGTDNIINHQSDVKDEIEITMEEIKILEIMKNKPDITIKQLTVILSGISNRTITRNIVILKKKGLLERVGSRKKGYWKVKR
;
A
#
# COMPACT_ATOMS: atom_id res chain seq x y z
N MET A 1 38.66 20.80 -7.31
CA MET A 1 38.84 19.88 -6.19
C MET A 1 38.65 20.53 -4.81
N LYS A 2 39.32 21.67 -4.47
CA LYS A 2 39.15 22.32 -3.14
C LYS A 2 37.71 22.72 -2.76
N ARG A 3 36.84 23.15 -3.71
CA ARG A 3 35.46 23.53 -3.43
C ARG A 3 34.56 22.31 -3.14
N LEU A 4 34.84 21.14 -3.72
CA LEU A 4 34.09 19.90 -3.46
C LEU A 4 34.36 19.37 -2.03
N ILE A 5 35.62 19.52 -1.57
CA ILE A 5 36.06 19.10 -0.22
C ILE A 5 35.40 19.98 0.86
N THR A 6 35.18 21.27 0.59
CA THR A 6 34.54 22.19 1.54
C THR A 6 33.04 21.89 1.72
N ILE A 7 32.37 21.40 0.67
CA ILE A 7 30.95 20.97 0.76
C ILE A 7 30.80 19.66 1.54
N ILE A 8 31.78 18.76 1.46
CA ILE A 8 31.78 17.48 2.21
C ILE A 8 32.04 17.71 3.72
N MET A 9 32.64 18.82 4.11
CA MET A 9 32.87 19.16 5.53
C MET A 9 31.63 19.78 6.22
N MET A 10 30.58 20.18 5.47
CA MET A 10 29.28 20.62 6.02
C MET A 10 28.26 19.49 5.89
N ASP A 11 28.46 18.43 6.66
CA ASP A 11 27.56 17.26 6.66
C ASP A 11 26.31 17.45 7.54
N HIS A 12 26.01 18.69 7.94
CA HIS A 12 24.83 19.04 8.75
C HIS A 12 23.88 19.96 7.99
N ILE A 13 22.60 19.67 8.13
CA ILE A 13 21.49 20.50 7.64
C ILE A 13 20.63 20.98 8.79
N ARG A 14 20.01 22.14 8.63
CA ARG A 14 19.06 22.66 9.62
C ARG A 14 17.66 22.16 9.31
N ILE A 15 17.05 21.50 10.28
CA ILE A 15 15.65 21.05 10.22
C ILE A 15 14.93 21.71 11.38
N GLY A 16 14.07 22.68 11.06
CA GLY A 16 13.46 23.51 12.10
C GLY A 16 14.55 24.24 12.92
N ASN A 17 14.57 23.99 14.22
CA ASN A 17 15.53 24.60 15.14
C ASN A 17 16.78 23.72 15.40
N GLU A 18 16.86 22.54 14.82
CA GLU A 18 17.95 21.58 15.07
C GLU A 18 18.93 21.49 13.90
N SER A 19 20.20 21.28 14.21
CA SER A 19 21.25 20.96 13.24
C SER A 19 21.47 19.45 13.27
N VAL A 20 21.11 18.75 12.20
CA VAL A 20 21.21 17.30 12.10
C VAL A 20 22.17 16.90 11.00
N LYS A 21 22.79 15.72 11.12
CA LYS A 21 23.65 15.18 10.07
C LYS A 21 22.86 14.94 8.79
N ALA A 22 23.35 15.46 7.67
CA ALA A 22 22.72 15.28 6.37
C ALA A 22 22.87 13.82 5.90
N SER A 23 21.78 13.23 5.44
CA SER A 23 21.83 11.93 4.77
C SER A 23 22.54 12.03 3.41
N PRO A 24 23.05 10.92 2.84
CA PRO A 24 23.61 10.92 1.50
C PRO A 24 22.66 11.48 0.43
N THR A 25 21.38 11.20 0.56
CA THR A 25 20.33 11.71 -0.34
C THR A 25 20.19 13.22 -0.24
N GLU A 26 20.30 13.79 0.96
CA GLU A 26 20.23 15.25 1.16
C GLU A 26 21.46 15.95 0.62
N LEU A 27 22.63 15.37 0.81
CA LEU A 27 23.86 15.88 0.20
C LEU A 27 23.77 15.86 -1.33
N GLN A 28 23.25 14.80 -1.93
CA GLN A 28 22.96 14.73 -3.35
C GLN A 28 22.01 15.86 -3.80
N ARG A 29 20.93 16.10 -3.09
CA ARG A 29 19.98 17.20 -3.40
C ARG A 29 20.66 18.57 -3.33
N LEU A 30 21.54 18.80 -2.35
CA LEU A 30 22.30 20.06 -2.24
C LEU A 30 23.25 20.26 -3.42
N VAL A 31 23.94 19.20 -3.85
CA VAL A 31 24.81 19.23 -5.05
C VAL A 31 24.00 19.55 -6.31
N LEU A 32 22.85 18.94 -6.49
CA LEU A 32 21.95 19.20 -7.61
C LEU A 32 21.48 20.65 -7.63
N ARG A 33 21.02 21.17 -6.48
CA ARG A 33 20.62 22.59 -6.33
C ARG A 33 21.77 23.53 -6.66
N GLY A 34 22.98 23.23 -6.17
CA GLY A 34 24.17 24.05 -6.45
C GLY A 34 24.57 24.07 -7.93
N ARG A 35 24.13 23.06 -8.71
CA ARG A 35 24.33 23.01 -10.18
C ARG A 35 23.15 23.55 -10.96
N ASN A 36 22.10 24.02 -10.30
CA ASN A 36 20.83 24.44 -10.93
C ASN A 36 20.21 23.37 -11.84
N LYS A 37 20.29 22.10 -11.45
CA LYS A 37 19.77 20.95 -12.20
C LYS A 37 18.82 20.15 -11.32
N SER A 38 17.74 19.65 -11.91
CA SER A 38 16.86 18.66 -11.29
C SER A 38 17.41 17.25 -11.49
N TYR A 39 17.03 16.31 -10.62
CA TYR A 39 17.49 14.92 -10.74
C TYR A 39 17.08 14.29 -12.07
N ASP A 40 15.85 14.49 -12.50
CA ASP A 40 15.30 13.96 -13.75
C ASP A 40 15.96 14.48 -15.03
N SER A 41 16.64 15.67 -14.95
CA SER A 41 17.40 16.25 -16.07
C SER A 41 18.83 15.71 -16.21
N HIS A 42 19.28 14.85 -15.28
CA HIS A 42 20.63 14.29 -15.34
C HIS A 42 20.77 13.26 -16.46
N LYS A 43 21.93 13.29 -17.14
CA LYS A 43 22.36 12.27 -18.09
C LYS A 43 22.43 10.91 -17.41
N SER A 44 21.80 9.91 -17.99
CA SER A 44 21.90 8.50 -17.59
C SER A 44 23.03 7.79 -18.36
N MET A 45 23.23 6.51 -18.08
CA MET A 45 24.14 5.66 -18.84
C MET A 45 23.49 5.04 -20.09
N TYR A 46 22.19 5.22 -20.28
CA TYR A 46 21.38 4.56 -21.30
C TYR A 46 21.35 5.38 -22.58
N LYS A 47 21.38 4.73 -23.76
CA LYS A 47 21.37 5.39 -25.07
C LYS A 47 20.03 5.26 -25.74
N ILE A 48 19.63 6.28 -26.49
CA ILE A 48 18.35 6.33 -27.25
C ILE A 48 18.18 5.06 -28.11
N ARG A 49 19.25 4.64 -28.81
CA ARG A 49 19.22 3.52 -29.77
C ARG A 49 18.90 2.16 -29.13
N ASP A 50 19.05 2.03 -27.82
CA ASP A 50 18.88 0.76 -27.09
C ASP A 50 17.44 0.58 -26.57
N TYR A 51 16.58 1.61 -26.77
CA TYR A 51 15.23 1.64 -26.22
C TYR A 51 14.18 2.08 -27.22
N SER A 52 12.93 1.67 -27.00
CA SER A 52 11.75 2.08 -27.76
C SER A 52 10.90 3.11 -27.03
N PHE A 53 10.16 3.91 -27.80
CA PHE A 53 9.31 5.00 -27.33
C PHE A 53 7.91 4.91 -27.95
N SER A 54 7.40 3.70 -28.15
CA SER A 54 6.13 3.47 -28.86
C SER A 54 4.96 4.12 -28.15
N LYS A 55 4.86 3.93 -26.83
CA LYS A 55 3.81 4.51 -25.98
C LYS A 55 3.86 6.04 -25.95
N LEU A 56 5.06 6.60 -25.82
CA LEU A 56 5.26 8.05 -25.89
C LEU A 56 4.78 8.62 -27.23
N ARG A 57 5.20 8.01 -28.34
CA ARG A 57 4.84 8.44 -29.70
C ARG A 57 3.34 8.34 -29.95
N GLU A 58 2.74 7.22 -29.55
CA GLU A 58 1.30 7.00 -29.69
C GLU A 58 0.50 8.03 -28.88
N ARG A 59 0.84 8.20 -27.59
CA ARG A 59 0.15 9.14 -26.71
C ARG A 59 0.31 10.58 -27.19
N TYR A 60 1.52 10.99 -27.59
CA TYR A 60 1.77 12.33 -28.12
C TYR A 60 0.95 12.60 -29.38
N LYS A 61 0.94 11.66 -30.35
CA LYS A 61 0.15 11.76 -31.56
C LYS A 61 -1.36 11.84 -31.26
N LYS A 62 -1.85 11.01 -30.35
CA LYS A 62 -3.25 11.00 -29.92
C LYS A 62 -3.68 12.34 -29.31
N TRP A 63 -2.81 12.95 -28.51
CA TRP A 63 -3.14 14.20 -27.81
C TRP A 63 -2.95 15.45 -28.67
N THR A 64 -1.85 15.53 -29.43
CA THR A 64 -1.46 16.73 -30.14
C THR A 64 -1.84 16.71 -31.64
N GLY A 65 -2.06 15.54 -32.21
CA GLY A 65 -2.23 15.32 -33.63
C GLY A 65 -0.91 15.25 -34.42
N TYR A 66 0.23 15.53 -33.82
CA TYR A 66 1.54 15.57 -34.45
C TYR A 66 2.35 14.30 -34.17
N SER A 67 3.30 13.98 -35.13
CA SER A 67 4.28 12.92 -34.88
C SER A 67 5.33 13.34 -33.85
N PHE A 68 5.87 12.37 -33.15
CA PHE A 68 6.96 12.57 -32.18
C PHE A 68 8.26 12.01 -32.78
N ASP A 69 9.23 12.89 -33.08
CA ASP A 69 10.48 12.55 -33.72
C ASP A 69 11.65 12.53 -32.71
N GLU A 70 12.82 12.01 -33.10
CA GLU A 70 14.01 11.98 -32.23
C GLU A 70 14.46 13.37 -31.80
N LYS A 71 14.31 14.39 -32.66
CA LYS A 71 14.60 15.78 -32.28
C LYS A 71 13.77 16.26 -31.09
N ASN A 72 12.56 15.71 -30.93
CA ASN A 72 11.71 16.01 -29.79
C ASN A 72 12.28 15.43 -28.48
N LEU A 73 13.00 14.29 -28.52
CA LEU A 73 13.65 13.74 -27.34
C LEU A 73 14.63 14.74 -26.73
N ILE A 74 15.47 15.34 -27.57
CA ILE A 74 16.46 16.34 -27.15
C ILE A 74 15.77 17.64 -26.70
N SER A 75 14.87 18.17 -27.53
CA SER A 75 14.20 19.46 -27.23
C SER A 75 13.31 19.40 -25.99
N PHE A 76 12.80 18.24 -25.60
CA PHE A 76 12.00 18.05 -24.40
C PHE A 76 12.83 17.60 -23.19
N GLY A 77 14.16 17.53 -23.35
CA GLY A 77 15.06 17.16 -22.26
C GLY A 77 15.03 15.68 -21.87
N LEU A 78 14.53 14.80 -22.74
CA LEU A 78 14.52 13.36 -22.53
C LEU A 78 15.83 12.69 -22.95
N ALA A 79 16.65 13.37 -23.77
CA ALA A 79 17.97 12.92 -24.17
C ALA A 79 18.92 14.12 -24.36
N ASP A 80 20.23 13.85 -24.41
CA ASP A 80 21.25 14.81 -24.77
C ASP A 80 21.66 14.69 -26.26
N GLU A 81 22.48 15.64 -26.73
CA GLU A 81 23.00 15.67 -28.11
C GLU A 81 23.95 14.51 -28.45
N GLU A 82 24.50 13.85 -27.42
CA GLU A 82 25.39 12.69 -27.56
C GLU A 82 24.60 11.37 -27.69
N GLY A 83 23.26 11.44 -27.65
CA GLY A 83 22.36 10.29 -27.75
C GLY A 83 22.19 9.50 -26.46
N TYR A 84 22.49 10.09 -25.30
CA TYR A 84 22.16 9.47 -24.01
C TYR A 84 20.84 10.00 -23.47
N LEU A 85 20.07 9.11 -22.86
CA LEU A 85 18.85 9.47 -22.18
C LEU A 85 19.16 10.27 -20.90
N THR A 86 18.29 11.21 -20.58
CA THR A 86 18.22 11.74 -19.20
C THR A 86 17.52 10.73 -18.30
N ILE A 87 17.50 10.97 -16.99
CA ILE A 87 16.71 10.15 -16.07
C ILE A 87 15.23 10.19 -16.46
N ALA A 88 14.67 11.37 -16.81
CA ALA A 88 13.30 11.47 -17.32
C ALA A 88 13.09 10.63 -18.58
N GLY A 89 14.05 10.66 -19.51
CA GLY A 89 14.01 9.81 -20.71
C GLY A 89 14.01 8.33 -20.38
N SER A 90 14.83 7.92 -19.42
CA SER A 90 14.90 6.52 -18.95
C SER A 90 13.60 6.04 -18.28
N LEU A 91 12.83 6.94 -17.66
CA LEU A 91 11.54 6.64 -17.06
C LEU A 91 10.40 6.53 -18.10
N ILE A 92 10.56 7.15 -19.26
CA ILE A 92 9.53 7.24 -20.31
C ILE A 92 9.61 6.11 -21.34
N VAL A 93 10.79 5.51 -21.56
CA VAL A 93 10.96 4.41 -22.51
C VAL A 93 10.00 3.25 -22.22
N ASP A 94 9.61 2.48 -23.23
CA ASP A 94 8.62 1.43 -23.11
C ASP A 94 9.01 0.39 -22.04
N ASP A 95 10.27 -0.03 -22.01
CA ASP A 95 10.86 -0.90 -21.00
C ASP A 95 11.87 -0.10 -20.17
N SER A 96 11.37 0.58 -19.13
CA SER A 96 12.20 1.45 -18.31
C SER A 96 13.29 0.67 -17.55
N PRO A 97 14.58 1.07 -17.71
CA PRO A 97 15.67 0.47 -16.93
C PRO A 97 15.72 0.96 -15.48
N VAL A 98 14.80 1.81 -15.06
CA VAL A 98 14.73 2.35 -13.71
C VAL A 98 13.90 1.42 -12.84
N HIS A 99 14.51 0.33 -12.35
CA HIS A 99 13.82 -0.75 -11.65
C HIS A 99 13.05 -0.37 -10.38
N HIS A 100 13.37 0.75 -9.74
CA HIS A 100 12.62 1.26 -8.59
C HIS A 100 11.43 2.17 -9.00
N SER A 101 11.20 2.36 -10.31
CA SER A 101 10.02 3.04 -10.84
C SER A 101 8.90 2.02 -11.03
N ARG A 102 8.24 1.65 -9.93
CA ARG A 102 7.16 0.65 -9.87
C ARG A 102 5.91 1.24 -9.27
N LEU A 103 4.80 0.55 -9.52
CA LEU A 103 3.50 0.84 -8.93
C LEU A 103 2.94 -0.45 -8.34
N PHE A 104 2.74 -0.46 -7.03
CA PHE A 104 2.05 -1.52 -6.30
C PHE A 104 0.61 -1.14 -6.05
N CYS A 105 -0.29 -2.05 -6.35
CA CYS A 105 -1.72 -1.84 -6.22
C CYS A 105 -2.32 -2.97 -5.41
N THR A 106 -3.06 -2.66 -4.33
CA THR A 106 -3.71 -3.64 -3.48
C THR A 106 -5.14 -3.23 -3.15
N ARG A 107 -6.10 -4.15 -3.36
CA ARG A 107 -7.45 -4.04 -2.85
C ARG A 107 -7.55 -4.85 -1.57
N TRP A 108 -7.52 -4.16 -0.45
CA TRP A 108 -7.58 -4.78 0.87
C TRP A 108 -8.99 -5.28 1.21
N ASN A 109 -9.07 -6.33 2.00
CA ASN A 109 -10.33 -6.85 2.52
C ASN A 109 -10.69 -6.14 3.83
N GLY A 110 -11.55 -5.11 3.75
CA GLY A 110 -11.99 -4.31 4.90
C GLY A 110 -11.30 -2.95 5.02
N LEU A 111 -11.14 -2.46 6.25
CA LEU A 111 -10.71 -1.09 6.56
C LEU A 111 -9.18 -0.95 6.81
N ASN A 112 -8.45 -2.04 6.91
CA ASN A 112 -7.03 -2.07 7.28
C ASN A 112 -6.29 -3.15 6.51
N LYS A 113 -4.95 -3.02 6.42
CA LYS A 113 -4.04 -3.97 5.74
C LYS A 113 -4.01 -5.39 6.35
N SER A 114 -4.64 -5.62 7.49
CA SER A 114 -4.72 -6.94 8.14
C SER A 114 -6.07 -7.10 8.84
N SER A 115 -7.12 -7.36 8.08
CA SER A 115 -8.50 -7.37 8.60
C SER A 115 -9.11 -8.76 8.79
N GLY A 116 -8.35 -9.84 8.72
CA GLY A 116 -8.94 -11.17 8.88
C GLY A 116 -8.09 -12.31 8.35
N VAL A 117 -8.74 -13.38 7.89
CA VAL A 117 -8.08 -14.57 7.31
C VAL A 117 -7.61 -14.30 5.87
N LEU A 118 -8.30 -13.40 5.14
CA LEU A 118 -7.93 -12.95 3.80
C LEU A 118 -7.53 -11.47 3.88
N ASP A 119 -6.28 -11.16 3.56
CA ASP A 119 -5.74 -9.81 3.68
C ASP A 119 -6.08 -8.94 2.46
N ALA A 120 -5.98 -9.47 1.25
CA ALA A 120 -6.24 -8.75 0.01
C ALA A 120 -7.24 -9.47 -0.89
N LEU A 121 -8.05 -8.71 -1.64
CA LEU A 121 -9.01 -9.20 -2.62
C LEU A 121 -8.45 -9.16 -4.05
N ASP A 122 -7.52 -8.24 -4.33
CA ASP A 122 -6.83 -8.10 -5.61
C ASP A 122 -5.48 -7.43 -5.37
N GLU A 123 -4.47 -7.86 -6.10
CA GLU A 123 -3.11 -7.33 -6.02
C GLU A 123 -2.47 -7.30 -7.41
N ALA A 124 -1.69 -6.27 -7.68
CA ALA A 124 -0.91 -6.15 -8.91
C ALA A 124 0.34 -5.31 -8.70
N GLU A 125 1.42 -5.73 -9.33
CA GLU A 125 2.67 -4.98 -9.42
C GLU A 125 2.90 -4.60 -10.89
N TYR A 126 3.23 -3.33 -11.14
CA TYR A 126 3.50 -2.81 -12.47
C TYR A 126 4.87 -2.16 -12.52
N GLU A 127 5.58 -2.41 -13.62
CA GLU A 127 6.89 -1.83 -13.92
C GLU A 127 6.94 -1.34 -15.37
N GLY A 128 8.04 -0.73 -15.78
CA GLY A 128 8.24 -0.20 -17.12
C GLY A 128 8.01 1.31 -17.23
N SER A 129 7.47 1.75 -18.35
CA SER A 129 7.24 3.18 -18.64
C SER A 129 6.30 3.82 -17.61
N VAL A 130 6.61 5.03 -17.16
CA VAL A 130 5.69 5.81 -16.31
C VAL A 130 4.33 6.05 -16.99
N ILE A 131 4.26 6.05 -18.32
CA ILE A 131 3.00 6.09 -19.09
C ILE A 131 2.19 4.82 -18.78
N SER A 132 2.84 3.65 -18.83
CA SER A 132 2.20 2.37 -18.50
C SER A 132 1.77 2.30 -17.04
N LEU A 133 2.57 2.85 -16.11
CA LEU A 133 2.21 2.87 -14.70
C LEU A 133 0.92 3.66 -14.47
N ILE A 134 0.74 4.81 -15.16
CA ILE A 134 -0.50 5.59 -15.09
C ILE A 134 -1.68 4.77 -15.63
N GLU A 135 -1.57 4.23 -16.85
CA GLU A 135 -2.64 3.48 -17.50
C GLU A 135 -3.04 2.22 -16.71
N ASN A 136 -2.07 1.47 -16.22
CA ASN A 136 -2.31 0.26 -15.42
C ASN A 136 -2.90 0.59 -14.05
N GLY A 137 -2.44 1.66 -13.39
CA GLY A 137 -2.98 2.10 -12.11
C GLY A 137 -4.45 2.53 -12.22
N GLU A 138 -4.80 3.27 -13.29
CA GLU A 138 -6.20 3.62 -13.58
C GLU A 138 -7.06 2.38 -13.86
N ALA A 139 -6.54 1.43 -14.63
CA ALA A 139 -7.22 0.17 -14.90
C ALA A 139 -7.45 -0.64 -13.62
N PHE A 140 -6.45 -0.66 -12.70
CA PHE A 140 -6.59 -1.29 -11.39
C PHE A 140 -7.68 -0.64 -10.56
N ILE A 141 -7.70 0.70 -10.47
CA ILE A 141 -8.73 1.42 -9.73
C ILE A 141 -10.10 1.12 -10.32
N LYS A 142 -10.26 1.19 -11.65
CA LYS A 142 -11.55 0.95 -12.34
C LYS A 142 -12.12 -0.45 -12.08
N ARG A 143 -11.28 -1.50 -12.03
CA ARG A 143 -11.76 -2.86 -11.76
C ARG A 143 -12.09 -3.13 -10.30
N ASN A 144 -11.54 -2.32 -9.37
CA ASN A 144 -11.74 -2.47 -7.93
C ASN A 144 -12.69 -1.42 -7.32
N ALA A 145 -13.15 -0.46 -8.12
CA ALA A 145 -14.14 0.55 -7.74
C ALA A 145 -15.50 0.20 -8.35
N LYS A 146 -16.56 0.46 -7.61
CA LYS A 146 -17.94 0.24 -8.09
C LYS A 146 -18.48 1.53 -8.68
N MET A 147 -19.31 1.37 -9.72
CA MET A 147 -20.16 2.42 -10.25
C MET A 147 -21.60 2.07 -9.89
N MET A 148 -22.11 2.67 -8.84
CA MET A 148 -23.52 2.56 -8.48
C MET A 148 -24.35 3.50 -9.36
N TRP A 149 -25.62 3.22 -9.50
CA TRP A 149 -26.54 4.07 -10.26
C TRP A 149 -27.95 3.95 -9.75
N ARG A 150 -28.73 5.01 -9.93
CA ARG A 150 -30.18 4.98 -9.73
C ARG A 150 -30.91 5.44 -10.99
N LYS A 151 -32.06 4.83 -11.24
CA LYS A 151 -32.92 5.22 -12.36
C LYS A 151 -33.72 6.46 -11.96
N THR A 152 -33.73 7.47 -12.83
CA THR A 152 -34.64 8.62 -12.75
C THR A 152 -35.75 8.44 -13.79
N ALA A 153 -36.74 9.35 -13.82
CA ALA A 153 -37.84 9.24 -14.77
C ALA A 153 -37.39 9.14 -16.23
N ASN A 154 -36.33 9.85 -16.62
CA ASN A 154 -35.88 9.98 -18.01
C ASN A 154 -34.41 9.62 -18.24
N SER A 155 -33.67 9.25 -17.19
CA SER A 155 -32.21 9.01 -17.27
C SER A 155 -31.71 8.06 -16.18
N ARG A 156 -30.38 7.90 -16.15
CA ARG A 156 -29.64 7.19 -15.10
C ARG A 156 -28.66 8.17 -14.46
N GLU A 157 -28.67 8.25 -13.16
CA GLU A 157 -27.67 8.98 -12.39
C GLU A 157 -26.61 8.01 -11.89
N GLU A 158 -25.33 8.30 -12.20
CA GLU A 158 -24.20 7.48 -11.80
C GLU A 158 -23.58 8.01 -10.51
N MET A 159 -23.23 7.09 -9.62
CA MET A 159 -22.66 7.35 -8.31
C MET A 159 -21.41 6.50 -8.14
N PRO A 160 -20.22 7.04 -8.51
CA PRO A 160 -18.97 6.30 -8.40
C PRO A 160 -18.51 6.17 -6.95
N ASP A 161 -17.76 5.09 -6.63
CA ASP A 161 -17.02 5.01 -5.37
C ASP A 161 -15.93 6.08 -5.31
N TYR A 162 -15.23 6.29 -6.42
CA TYR A 162 -14.15 7.28 -6.56
C TYR A 162 -14.28 8.04 -7.88
N VAL A 163 -13.98 9.34 -7.86
CA VAL A 163 -14.12 10.21 -9.03
C VAL A 163 -12.92 10.07 -9.96
N GLU A 164 -13.15 9.69 -11.22
CA GLU A 164 -12.11 9.39 -12.20
C GLU A 164 -11.09 10.53 -12.37
N ARG A 165 -11.57 11.76 -12.53
CA ARG A 165 -10.69 12.93 -12.70
C ARG A 165 -9.84 13.21 -11.47
N SER A 166 -10.33 12.89 -10.26
CA SER A 166 -9.60 13.07 -9.01
C SER A 166 -8.50 12.04 -8.84
N TYR A 167 -8.79 10.75 -9.05
CA TYR A 167 -7.74 9.74 -8.92
C TYR A 167 -6.72 9.78 -10.06
N HIS A 168 -7.13 10.18 -11.28
CA HIS A 168 -6.19 10.46 -12.36
C HIS A 168 -5.18 11.53 -11.96
N GLU A 169 -5.65 12.70 -11.51
CA GLU A 169 -4.78 13.79 -11.05
C GLU A 169 -3.87 13.35 -9.90
N ALA A 170 -4.40 12.60 -8.93
CA ALA A 170 -3.63 12.09 -7.80
C ALA A 170 -2.53 11.11 -8.22
N LEU A 171 -2.84 10.17 -9.12
CA LEU A 171 -1.88 9.18 -9.61
C LEU A 171 -0.78 9.81 -10.47
N VAL A 172 -1.16 10.70 -11.39
CA VAL A 172 -0.19 11.44 -12.21
C VAL A 172 0.74 12.27 -11.33
N ASN A 173 0.20 12.96 -10.32
CA ASN A 173 1.00 13.72 -9.37
C ASN A 173 1.91 12.82 -8.51
N ALA A 174 1.43 11.65 -8.08
CA ALA A 174 2.23 10.69 -7.33
C ALA A 174 3.47 10.23 -8.11
N ILE A 175 3.34 9.99 -9.41
CA ILE A 175 4.43 9.59 -10.31
C ILE A 175 5.30 10.79 -10.69
N ALA A 176 4.70 11.93 -11.06
CA ALA A 176 5.45 13.14 -11.47
C ALA A 176 6.28 13.73 -10.34
N HIS A 177 5.81 13.65 -9.10
CA HIS A 177 6.45 14.21 -7.91
C HIS A 177 7.17 13.18 -7.04
N ARG A 178 7.19 11.90 -7.43
CA ARG A 178 7.98 10.87 -6.76
C ARG A 178 9.43 11.32 -6.61
N ASP A 179 9.99 11.05 -5.45
CA ASP A 179 11.42 11.25 -5.23
C ASP A 179 12.23 10.05 -5.75
N TYR A 180 12.72 10.16 -6.98
CA TYR A 180 13.49 9.09 -7.63
C TYR A 180 14.90 8.90 -7.03
N LEU A 181 15.32 9.69 -6.04
CA LEU A 181 16.51 9.44 -5.22
C LEU A 181 16.24 8.44 -4.08
N ILE A 182 14.99 8.12 -3.81
CA ILE A 182 14.62 7.12 -2.81
C ILE A 182 14.52 5.76 -3.50
N TYR A 183 15.40 4.84 -3.11
CA TYR A 183 15.41 3.45 -3.55
C TYR A 183 14.68 2.59 -2.53
N GLY A 184 14.04 1.50 -2.99
CA GLY A 184 13.36 0.55 -2.11
C GLY A 184 12.03 1.04 -1.55
N SER A 185 11.40 2.01 -2.20
CA SER A 185 10.05 2.46 -1.90
C SER A 185 9.37 2.89 -3.21
N GLU A 186 8.20 2.39 -3.47
CA GLU A 186 7.46 2.51 -4.72
C GLU A 186 6.22 3.40 -4.55
N VAL A 187 5.53 3.73 -5.65
CA VAL A 187 4.20 4.33 -5.59
C VAL A 187 3.19 3.24 -5.27
N HIS A 188 2.26 3.48 -4.36
CA HIS A 188 1.23 2.53 -3.98
C HIS A 188 -0.17 3.07 -4.23
N ILE A 189 -1.08 2.19 -4.64
CA ILE A 189 -2.52 2.38 -4.64
C ILE A 189 -3.10 1.35 -3.68
N ASP A 190 -3.56 1.79 -2.52
CA ASP A 190 -4.20 0.96 -1.51
C ASP A 190 -5.71 1.28 -1.51
N ILE A 191 -6.56 0.33 -1.89
CA ILE A 191 -8.02 0.48 -1.88
C ILE A 191 -8.58 -0.32 -0.71
N TYR A 192 -9.26 0.37 0.22
CA TYR A 192 -10.01 -0.19 1.35
C TYR A 192 -11.51 -0.10 1.07
N ASP A 193 -12.35 -0.59 1.97
CA ASP A 193 -13.80 -0.48 1.81
C ASP A 193 -14.27 0.97 1.90
N ASP A 194 -13.68 1.74 2.80
CA ASP A 194 -14.07 3.13 3.13
C ASP A 194 -13.31 4.20 2.34
N ARG A 195 -12.15 3.86 1.77
CA ARG A 195 -11.25 4.83 1.13
C ARG A 195 -10.26 4.19 0.16
N MET A 196 -9.67 5.03 -0.66
CA MET A 196 -8.46 4.75 -1.44
C MET A 196 -7.34 5.68 -1.01
N GLU A 197 -6.12 5.16 -0.88
CA GLU A 197 -4.90 5.91 -0.59
C GLU A 197 -3.94 5.78 -1.77
N ILE A 198 -3.44 6.91 -2.29
CA ILE A 198 -2.36 6.94 -3.28
C ILE A 198 -1.13 7.52 -2.60
N TYR A 199 -0.14 6.68 -2.39
CA TYR A 199 1.12 6.97 -1.71
C TYR A 199 2.23 7.21 -2.73
N SER A 200 3.09 8.19 -2.46
CA SER A 200 4.31 8.46 -3.24
C SER A 200 5.51 8.69 -2.32
N PRO A 201 6.68 8.09 -2.61
CA PRO A 201 7.92 8.37 -1.89
C PRO A 201 8.37 9.83 -2.07
N GLY A 202 8.73 10.47 -0.96
CA GLY A 202 9.17 11.86 -0.88
C GLY A 202 8.07 12.81 -0.42
N GLY A 203 8.36 13.60 0.61
CA GLY A 203 7.45 14.62 1.15
C GLY A 203 7.24 15.81 0.19
N MET A 204 6.73 16.92 0.69
CA MET A 204 6.59 18.14 -0.11
C MET A 204 7.94 18.62 -0.66
N PRO A 205 8.03 19.07 -1.95
CA PRO A 205 9.30 19.49 -2.55
C PRO A 205 9.97 20.67 -1.85
N ASP A 206 9.19 21.52 -1.19
CA ASP A 206 9.66 22.66 -0.40
C ASP A 206 9.99 22.32 1.06
N GLY A 207 9.78 21.05 1.45
CA GLY A 207 10.01 20.56 2.82
C GLY A 207 8.90 20.92 3.82
N SER A 208 7.79 21.54 3.37
CA SER A 208 6.63 21.80 4.23
C SER A 208 5.82 20.52 4.49
N ILE A 209 4.93 20.59 5.48
CA ILE A 209 3.97 19.53 5.79
C ILE A 209 2.60 20.02 5.31
N ILE A 210 1.91 19.20 4.50
CA ILE A 210 0.64 19.61 3.86
C ILE A 210 -0.47 19.81 4.88
N GLN A 211 -0.45 19.10 6.00
CA GLN A 211 -1.46 19.20 7.06
C GLN A 211 -1.44 20.59 7.75
N ASP A 212 -0.30 21.30 7.68
CA ASP A 212 -0.12 22.64 8.26
C ASP A 212 -0.49 23.77 7.28
N ARG A 213 -1.03 23.41 6.09
CA ARG A 213 -1.33 24.36 5.01
C ARG A 213 -2.74 24.14 4.46
N ASP A 214 -3.30 25.20 3.90
CA ASP A 214 -4.48 25.05 3.04
C ASP A 214 -4.03 24.51 1.66
N PRO A 215 -4.47 23.29 1.27
CA PRO A 215 -4.09 22.69 -0.02
C PRO A 215 -4.43 23.57 -1.23
N LEU A 216 -5.46 24.40 -1.14
CA LEU A 216 -5.89 25.27 -2.24
C LEU A 216 -4.93 26.45 -2.49
N THR A 217 -4.09 26.77 -1.50
CA THR A 217 -3.13 27.90 -1.56
C THR A 217 -1.68 27.43 -1.80
N VAL A 218 -1.43 26.11 -1.87
CA VAL A 218 -0.09 25.57 -2.07
C VAL A 218 0.38 25.85 -3.50
N PRO A 219 1.52 26.54 -3.70
CA PRO A 219 2.05 26.79 -5.03
C PRO A 219 2.58 25.50 -5.66
N SER A 220 2.47 25.40 -6.99
CA SER A 220 3.01 24.27 -7.74
C SER A 220 4.54 24.29 -7.73
N THR A 221 5.15 23.39 -6.96
CA THR A 221 6.60 23.16 -6.94
C THR A 221 6.89 21.79 -7.53
N ARG A 222 7.61 21.78 -8.66
CA ARG A 222 7.90 20.52 -9.38
C ARG A 222 9.19 19.89 -8.86
N ARG A 223 9.11 18.66 -8.40
CA ARG A 223 10.30 17.87 -8.04
C ARG A 223 11.08 17.44 -9.28
N ASN A 224 10.36 16.95 -10.28
CA ASN A 224 10.88 16.44 -11.55
C ASN A 224 10.32 17.29 -12.71
N PRO A 225 10.93 18.47 -13.01
CA PRO A 225 10.38 19.42 -13.97
C PRO A 225 10.37 18.89 -15.41
N VAL A 226 11.34 18.05 -15.82
CA VAL A 226 11.35 17.47 -17.17
C VAL A 226 10.20 16.48 -17.32
N LEU A 227 9.99 15.61 -16.31
CA LEU A 227 8.89 14.64 -16.32
C LEU A 227 7.53 15.35 -16.26
N ALA A 228 7.38 16.39 -15.44
CA ALA A 228 6.17 17.18 -15.38
C ALA A 228 5.86 17.92 -16.70
N ASP A 229 6.91 18.38 -17.40
CA ASP A 229 6.78 19.03 -18.70
C ASP A 229 6.29 18.06 -19.77
N ILE A 230 6.85 16.84 -19.82
CA ILE A 230 6.39 15.83 -20.77
C ILE A 230 4.96 15.38 -20.46
N PHE A 231 4.59 15.18 -19.19
CA PHE A 231 3.21 14.84 -18.82
C PHE A 231 2.21 15.94 -19.24
N ASN A 232 2.59 17.21 -19.15
CA ASN A 232 1.76 18.29 -19.67
C ASN A 232 1.59 18.20 -21.20
N ARG A 233 2.68 17.91 -21.95
CA ARG A 233 2.64 17.75 -23.40
C ARG A 233 1.85 16.51 -23.86
N LEU A 234 1.73 15.51 -23.00
CA LEU A 234 0.94 14.30 -23.23
C LEU A 234 -0.52 14.43 -22.76
N GLY A 235 -0.89 15.58 -22.17
CA GLY A 235 -2.23 15.86 -21.69
C GLY A 235 -2.59 15.15 -20.37
N TYR A 236 -1.61 14.64 -19.63
CA TYR A 236 -1.84 14.04 -18.33
C TYR A 236 -2.01 15.07 -17.22
N MET A 237 -1.34 16.21 -17.28
CA MET A 237 -1.42 17.25 -16.26
C MET A 237 -1.41 18.66 -16.86
N GLU A 238 -1.90 19.64 -16.06
CA GLU A 238 -1.87 21.06 -16.42
C GLU A 238 -0.77 21.79 -15.63
N ARG A 239 -0.31 22.94 -16.18
CA ARG A 239 0.74 23.77 -15.55
C ARG A 239 0.22 24.78 -14.52
N LYS A 240 -1.10 24.81 -14.24
CA LYS A 240 -1.75 25.91 -13.52
C LYS A 240 -1.67 25.81 -11.99
N GLY A 241 -1.07 24.75 -11.43
CA GLY A 241 -1.00 24.56 -9.96
C GLY A 241 -2.35 24.23 -9.31
N SER A 242 -3.31 23.72 -10.10
CA SER A 242 -4.69 23.44 -9.65
C SER A 242 -4.91 21.98 -9.22
N GLY A 243 -3.85 21.19 -9.01
CA GLY A 243 -3.96 19.75 -8.79
C GLY A 243 -4.80 19.40 -7.54
N PHE A 244 -4.50 20.02 -6.40
CA PHE A 244 -5.25 19.78 -5.18
C PHE A 244 -6.71 20.23 -5.29
N ALA A 245 -6.95 21.42 -5.87
CA ALA A 245 -8.29 21.92 -6.10
C ALA A 245 -9.10 20.95 -7.00
N LYS A 246 -8.51 20.44 -8.08
CA LYS A 246 -9.17 19.46 -8.96
C LYS A 246 -9.53 18.17 -8.24
N ILE A 247 -8.64 17.66 -7.37
CA ILE A 247 -8.92 16.45 -6.60
C ILE A 247 -10.13 16.69 -5.69
N ILE A 248 -10.20 17.82 -5.00
CA ILE A 248 -11.26 18.17 -4.06
C ILE A 248 -12.57 18.51 -4.78
N ASP A 249 -12.53 19.43 -5.73
CA ASP A 249 -13.72 20.02 -6.36
C ASP A 249 -14.51 18.98 -7.16
N ASN A 250 -13.80 18.05 -7.84
CA ASN A 250 -14.48 16.99 -8.59
C ASN A 250 -15.30 16.05 -7.69
N TYR A 251 -14.90 15.86 -6.42
CA TYR A 251 -15.70 15.14 -5.44
C TYR A 251 -16.94 15.92 -5.04
N ALA A 252 -16.81 17.22 -4.79
CA ALA A 252 -17.93 18.07 -4.38
C ALA A 252 -19.07 18.14 -5.40
N PHE A 253 -18.78 17.89 -6.69
CA PHE A 253 -19.80 17.85 -7.74
C PHE A 253 -20.57 16.53 -7.83
N GLN A 254 -20.20 15.50 -7.06
CA GLN A 254 -20.89 14.21 -7.12
C GLN A 254 -22.20 14.24 -6.33
N ILE A 255 -23.25 13.58 -6.87
CA ILE A 255 -24.57 13.56 -6.26
C ILE A 255 -24.60 12.84 -4.91
N ASN A 256 -23.68 11.89 -4.70
CA ASN A 256 -23.50 11.12 -3.47
C ASN A 256 -22.42 11.72 -2.54
N TYR A 257 -21.93 12.96 -2.84
CA TYR A 257 -20.97 13.65 -2.00
C TYR A 257 -21.59 14.10 -0.69
N LYS A 258 -20.80 13.96 0.39
CA LYS A 258 -21.04 14.54 1.71
C LYS A 258 -19.74 15.17 2.20
N GLU A 259 -19.78 16.15 3.11
CA GLU A 259 -18.58 16.86 3.57
C GLU A 259 -17.55 15.97 4.26
N ASP A 260 -18.00 14.91 4.95
CA ASP A 260 -17.16 13.87 5.55
C ASP A 260 -16.44 12.99 4.51
N LYS A 261 -16.83 13.08 3.22
CA LYS A 261 -16.22 12.40 2.08
C LYS A 261 -15.24 13.27 1.28
N LYS A 262 -14.88 14.44 1.81
CA LYS A 262 -13.91 15.33 1.16
C LYS A 262 -12.52 14.67 1.11
N PRO A 263 -11.86 14.62 -0.06
CA PRO A 263 -10.47 14.17 -0.16
C PRO A 263 -9.54 15.02 0.69
N TYR A 264 -8.54 14.38 1.28
CA TYR A 264 -7.54 15.05 2.09
C TYR A 264 -6.14 14.50 1.83
N PHE A 265 -5.13 15.19 2.35
CA PHE A 265 -3.73 14.92 2.05
C PHE A 265 -2.95 14.75 3.35
N ARG A 266 -1.95 13.90 3.30
CA ARG A 266 -1.04 13.64 4.41
C ARG A 266 0.39 13.59 3.88
N SER A 267 1.30 14.30 4.52
CA SER A 267 2.72 14.24 4.18
C SER A 267 3.58 14.24 5.42
N ASP A 268 4.75 13.68 5.29
CA ASP A 268 5.88 13.89 6.17
C ASP A 268 7.14 14.14 5.32
N ARG A 269 8.32 14.03 5.92
CA ARG A 269 9.59 14.24 5.22
C ARG A 269 9.84 13.24 4.09
N TYR A 270 9.29 12.03 4.21
CA TYR A 270 9.65 10.88 3.38
C TYR A 270 8.56 10.44 2.42
N GLN A 271 7.35 10.93 2.61
CA GLN A 271 6.19 10.47 1.87
C GLN A 271 5.12 11.54 1.69
N PHE A 272 4.32 11.35 0.66
CA PHE A 272 3.09 12.08 0.42
C PHE A 272 1.96 11.09 0.09
N THR A 273 0.79 11.27 0.71
CA THR A 273 -0.37 10.41 0.50
C THR A 273 -1.61 11.25 0.22
N VAL A 274 -2.31 10.90 -0.85
CA VAL A 274 -3.65 11.41 -1.15
C VAL A 274 -4.65 10.40 -0.64
N ILE A 275 -5.60 10.83 0.19
CA ILE A 275 -6.66 9.99 0.72
C ILE A 275 -7.99 10.43 0.11
N MET A 276 -8.65 9.51 -0.57
CA MET A 276 -9.93 9.70 -1.22
C MET A 276 -10.96 8.77 -0.58
N PRO A 277 -11.91 9.31 0.22
CA PRO A 277 -12.99 8.52 0.80
C PRO A 277 -13.88 7.89 -0.28
N ASN A 278 -14.35 6.66 -0.04
CA ASN A 278 -15.33 6.02 -0.88
C ASN A 278 -16.69 6.72 -0.69
N LEU A 279 -17.22 7.29 -1.77
CA LEU A 279 -18.46 8.08 -1.75
C LEU A 279 -19.70 7.24 -1.42
N ASN A 280 -19.66 5.92 -1.69
CA ASN A 280 -20.76 5.00 -1.45
C ASN A 280 -20.62 4.19 -0.15
N TYR A 281 -19.51 4.36 0.57
CA TYR A 281 -19.34 3.67 1.85
C TYR A 281 -20.11 4.37 2.95
N SER A 282 -20.96 3.61 3.67
CA SER A 282 -21.61 4.03 4.91
C SER A 282 -21.31 3.02 6.02
N ASP A 283 -21.00 3.49 7.22
CA ASP A 283 -20.97 2.62 8.40
C ASP A 283 -22.38 2.10 8.67
N LYS A 284 -22.58 0.78 8.55
CA LYS A 284 -23.89 0.08 8.68
C LYS A 284 -24.69 0.40 9.97
N LYS A 285 -24.23 1.32 10.80
CA LYS A 285 -24.90 1.74 12.03
C LYS A 285 -26.01 2.78 11.84
N GLU A 286 -26.02 3.52 10.70
CA GLU A 286 -27.07 4.54 10.47
C GLU A 286 -28.22 4.07 9.58
N ASP A 287 -28.03 3.02 8.77
CA ASP A 287 -29.08 2.55 7.84
C ASP A 287 -30.17 1.70 8.49
N SER A 288 -29.99 1.24 9.74
CA SER A 288 -31.00 0.43 10.45
C SER A 288 -32.22 1.21 10.94
N LEU A 289 -32.26 2.53 10.78
CA LEU A 289 -33.40 3.36 11.21
C LEU A 289 -34.30 3.84 10.05
N ASN A 290 -33.84 3.73 8.79
CA ASN A 290 -34.63 4.19 7.63
C ASN A 290 -35.17 3.09 6.73
N ASP A 291 -34.89 1.81 7.00
CA ASP A 291 -35.28 0.68 6.14
C ASP A 291 -36.53 -0.09 6.61
N GLN A 292 -37.29 0.48 7.54
CA GLN A 292 -38.57 -0.14 7.95
C GLN A 292 -39.68 -0.09 6.86
N ASN A 293 -39.38 0.49 5.68
CA ASN A 293 -40.35 0.55 4.55
C ASN A 293 -39.91 -0.20 3.29
N ARG A 294 -38.86 -1.05 3.35
CA ARG A 294 -38.45 -1.96 2.27
C ARG A 294 -38.45 -3.42 2.74
N THR A 295 -39.51 -3.83 3.40
CA THR A 295 -39.76 -5.22 3.73
C THR A 295 -40.71 -5.76 2.70
N ASP A 296 -40.25 -6.69 1.88
CA ASP A 296 -40.90 -8.00 1.62
C ASP A 296 -40.06 -8.84 0.62
N ASP A 297 -39.28 -8.21 -0.29
CA ASP A 297 -38.55 -9.00 -1.29
C ASP A 297 -37.16 -9.48 -0.81
N THR A 298 -36.53 -8.81 0.17
CA THR A 298 -35.18 -9.19 0.66
C THR A 298 -35.23 -10.37 1.65
N ILE A 299 -36.33 -10.53 2.39
CA ILE A 299 -36.50 -11.63 3.34
C ILE A 299 -36.67 -12.98 2.62
N ASN A 300 -37.28 -13.00 1.42
CA ASN A 300 -37.42 -14.21 0.63
C ASN A 300 -36.10 -14.69 0.01
N VAL A 301 -35.16 -13.77 -0.35
CA VAL A 301 -33.85 -14.14 -0.89
C VAL A 301 -32.96 -14.69 0.22
N GLN A 302 -33.01 -14.14 1.42
CA GLN A 302 -32.18 -14.57 2.55
C GLN A 302 -32.66 -15.93 3.11
N LYS A 303 -33.96 -16.19 3.17
CA LYS A 303 -34.50 -17.51 3.50
C LYS A 303 -34.10 -18.59 2.48
N GLY A 304 -34.13 -18.25 1.18
CA GLY A 304 -33.68 -19.18 0.14
C GLY A 304 -32.18 -19.50 0.21
N ALA A 305 -31.33 -18.55 0.67
CA ALA A 305 -29.90 -18.76 0.86
C ALA A 305 -29.60 -19.64 2.10
N ASP A 306 -30.35 -19.45 3.19
CA ASP A 306 -30.21 -20.26 4.40
C ASP A 306 -30.68 -21.69 4.17
N ASP A 307 -31.74 -21.90 3.37
CA ASP A 307 -32.20 -23.24 2.97
C ASP A 307 -31.17 -23.97 2.09
N ILE A 308 -30.48 -23.27 1.16
CA ILE A 308 -29.40 -23.85 0.34
C ILE A 308 -28.19 -24.21 1.19
N ILE A 309 -27.84 -23.40 2.18
CA ILE A 309 -26.72 -23.68 3.11
C ILE A 309 -27.03 -24.89 3.97
N ASN A 310 -28.26 -25.01 4.47
CA ASN A 310 -28.70 -26.16 5.27
C ASN A 310 -28.78 -27.46 4.46
N ASP A 311 -29.21 -27.39 3.20
CA ASP A 311 -29.19 -28.56 2.29
C ASP A 311 -27.74 -28.97 1.96
N THR A 312 -26.81 -28.02 1.76
CA THR A 312 -25.39 -28.31 1.52
C THR A 312 -24.74 -28.94 2.75
N LEU A 313 -25.06 -28.48 3.96
CA LEU A 313 -24.56 -29.05 5.22
C LEU A 313 -25.12 -30.47 5.46
N ASN A 314 -26.35 -30.73 5.08
CA ASN A 314 -26.96 -32.08 5.19
C ASN A 314 -26.33 -33.06 4.19
N VAL A 315 -26.00 -32.62 2.96
CA VAL A 315 -25.27 -33.42 1.98
C VAL A 315 -23.86 -33.74 2.46
N GLN A 316 -23.19 -32.79 3.10
CA GLN A 316 -21.84 -32.98 3.64
C GLN A 316 -21.82 -33.94 4.84
N LYS A 317 -22.82 -33.87 5.74
CA LYS A 317 -23.01 -34.86 6.81
C LYS A 317 -23.28 -36.27 6.27
N GLY A 318 -24.10 -36.39 5.24
CA GLY A 318 -24.36 -37.69 4.59
C GLY A 318 -23.10 -38.27 3.92
N ALA A 319 -22.20 -37.43 3.39
CA ALA A 319 -20.94 -37.87 2.83
C ALA A 319 -19.95 -38.33 3.91
N ASP A 320 -19.91 -37.65 5.05
CA ASP A 320 -19.06 -38.02 6.20
C ASP A 320 -19.52 -39.35 6.83
N ASP A 321 -20.81 -39.60 6.90
CA ASP A 321 -21.37 -40.90 7.36
C ASP A 321 -20.99 -42.05 6.41
N ILE A 322 -21.03 -41.84 5.09
CA ILE A 322 -20.60 -42.83 4.10
C ILE A 322 -19.09 -43.13 4.20
N ILE A 323 -18.26 -42.10 4.44
CA ILE A 323 -16.83 -42.24 4.63
C ILE A 323 -16.54 -43.06 5.91
N ASN A 324 -17.22 -42.80 7.01
CA ASN A 324 -17.06 -43.52 8.25
C ASN A 324 -17.48 -44.99 8.12
N ASP A 325 -18.58 -45.29 7.43
CA ASP A 325 -19.02 -46.67 7.13
C ASP A 325 -17.99 -47.38 6.25
N THR A 326 -17.38 -46.71 5.27
CA THR A 326 -16.35 -47.30 4.40
C THR A 326 -15.07 -47.58 5.20
N ILE A 327 -14.70 -46.73 6.15
CA ILE A 327 -13.55 -46.94 7.02
C ILE A 327 -13.79 -48.12 7.99
N ASN A 328 -14.99 -48.29 8.48
CA ASN A 328 -15.34 -49.42 9.34
C ASN A 328 -15.30 -50.77 8.57
N ILE A 329 -15.82 -50.78 7.33
CA ILE A 329 -15.72 -51.98 6.44
C ILE A 329 -14.27 -52.33 6.15
N GLN A 330 -13.38 -51.37 5.98
CA GLN A 330 -11.95 -51.62 5.78
C GLN A 330 -11.26 -52.13 7.06
N LYS A 331 -11.67 -51.70 8.24
CA LYS A 331 -11.18 -52.24 9.52
C LYS A 331 -11.61 -53.71 9.73
N ASP A 332 -12.88 -54.00 9.48
CA ASP A 332 -13.40 -55.36 9.58
C ASP A 332 -12.76 -56.33 8.57
N ALA A 333 -12.41 -55.83 7.36
CA ALA A 333 -11.67 -56.61 6.37
C ALA A 333 -10.19 -56.82 6.75
N GLY A 334 -9.59 -55.87 7.50
CA GLY A 334 -8.21 -55.98 8.03
C GLY A 334 -8.08 -57.05 9.13
N ASP A 335 -9.07 -57.16 9.98
CA ASP A 335 -9.09 -58.14 11.08
C ASP A 335 -9.30 -59.57 10.58
N ILE A 336 -9.96 -59.80 9.42
CA ILE A 336 -10.14 -61.12 8.80
C ILE A 336 -8.87 -61.64 8.13
N ILE A 337 -7.90 -60.81 7.75
CA ILE A 337 -6.64 -61.19 7.09
C ILE A 337 -5.54 -61.59 8.08
N ASN A 338 -5.66 -61.25 9.37
CA ASN A 338 -4.63 -61.55 10.37
C ASN A 338 -4.74 -62.89 11.07
N ASP A 339 -5.68 -63.78 10.66
CA ASP A 339 -5.91 -65.08 11.31
C ASP A 339 -5.51 -66.27 10.40
N GLN A 340 -4.52 -66.16 9.54
CA GLN A 340 -3.88 -67.32 8.88
C GLN A 340 -2.37 -67.21 8.83
N ASP A 341 -1.83 -67.90 9.80
CA ASP A 341 -0.65 -68.74 9.85
C ASP A 341 0.63 -68.41 9.06
N GLY A 342 1.71 -68.48 9.82
CA GLY A 342 3.06 -68.16 9.45
C GLY A 342 3.68 -69.11 8.39
N THR A 343 4.60 -68.50 7.67
CA THR A 343 5.90 -69.10 7.32
C THR A 343 6.83 -68.01 6.75
N GLU A 344 8.03 -67.97 7.32
CA GLU A 344 9.17 -67.19 6.87
C GLU A 344 9.58 -67.49 5.44
N VAL A 345 9.92 -66.49 4.64
CA VAL A 345 11.11 -66.47 3.79
C VAL A 345 11.55 -65.03 3.55
N GLY A 346 12.76 -64.73 3.97
CA GLY A 346 13.42 -63.47 3.75
C GLY A 346 13.84 -63.23 2.32
N THR A 347 13.87 -61.98 1.93
CA THR A 347 14.88 -61.44 1.02
C THR A 347 15.10 -59.96 1.24
N ASN A 348 16.32 -59.64 1.59
CA ASN A 348 16.93 -58.32 1.60
C ASN A 348 16.83 -57.62 0.24
N HIS A 349 16.40 -56.37 0.22
CA HIS A 349 16.94 -55.42 -0.74
C HIS A 349 17.21 -54.08 -0.07
N LYS A 350 18.50 -53.88 0.18
CA LYS A 350 19.09 -52.55 0.41
C LYS A 350 18.99 -51.74 -0.87
N ILE A 351 18.52 -50.52 -0.79
CA ILE A 351 18.88 -49.47 -1.73
C ILE A 351 19.58 -48.38 -0.94
N ASN A 352 20.89 -48.29 -1.18
CA ASN A 352 21.74 -47.17 -0.84
C ASN A 352 21.36 -45.98 -1.71
N THR A 353 21.23 -44.83 -1.12
CA THR A 353 21.62 -43.58 -1.76
C THR A 353 22.52 -42.81 -0.81
N GLN A 354 23.81 -42.81 -1.07
CA GLN A 354 24.78 -41.77 -0.80
C GLN A 354 24.33 -40.51 -1.55
N ASP A 355 24.60 -39.27 -1.24
CA ASP A 355 25.71 -38.60 -0.59
C ASP A 355 25.31 -37.13 -0.49
N GLY A 356 25.87 -36.37 0.43
CA GLY A 356 25.75 -34.91 0.46
C GLY A 356 25.95 -34.33 1.84
N THR A 357 27.08 -34.66 2.47
CA THR A 357 27.58 -33.95 3.64
C THR A 357 28.10 -32.58 3.21
N ASP A 358 27.55 -31.52 3.79
CA ASP A 358 28.30 -30.30 3.98
C ASP A 358 28.15 -29.77 5.42
N ASN A 359 29.32 -29.64 5.99
CA ASN A 359 29.63 -29.20 7.33
C ASN A 359 29.01 -27.83 7.63
N ILE A 360 28.17 -27.74 8.65
CA ILE A 360 27.94 -26.47 9.35
C ILE A 360 28.58 -26.57 10.71
N ILE A 361 29.67 -25.80 10.85
CA ILE A 361 30.39 -25.55 12.10
C ILE A 361 29.46 -24.85 13.06
N ASN A 362 29.17 -25.50 14.20
CA ASN A 362 28.52 -24.88 15.35
C ASN A 362 29.51 -23.88 15.99
N HIS A 363 29.27 -22.58 15.79
CA HIS A 363 29.69 -21.57 16.72
C HIS A 363 28.49 -21.21 17.62
N GLN A 364 28.46 -21.78 18.79
CA GLN A 364 27.69 -21.25 19.93
C GLN A 364 28.34 -19.94 20.35
N SER A 365 27.75 -18.82 19.98
CA SER A 365 27.97 -17.54 20.63
C SER A 365 26.68 -17.19 21.37
N ASP A 366 26.80 -16.99 22.68
CA ASP A 366 25.76 -16.48 23.57
C ASP A 366 25.22 -15.14 23.04
N VAL A 367 24.13 -15.18 22.30
CA VAL A 367 23.32 -14.01 21.98
C VAL A 367 22.24 -13.96 23.04
N LYS A 368 22.38 -13.02 23.99
CA LYS A 368 21.26 -12.55 24.79
C LYS A 368 20.19 -12.10 23.80
N ASP A 369 19.03 -12.77 23.83
CA ASP A 369 17.83 -12.36 23.10
C ASP A 369 17.48 -10.91 23.49
N GLU A 370 17.86 -9.94 22.66
CA GLU A 370 17.34 -8.59 22.76
C GLU A 370 15.84 -8.66 22.47
N ILE A 371 15.02 -8.46 23.50
CA ILE A 371 13.57 -8.43 23.37
C ILE A 371 13.21 -7.14 22.63
N GLU A 372 12.92 -7.25 21.35
CA GLU A 372 12.49 -6.13 20.51
C GLU A 372 11.14 -5.59 21.02
N ILE A 373 11.09 -4.33 21.46
CA ILE A 373 9.94 -3.67 22.07
C ILE A 373 9.54 -2.49 21.20
N THR A 374 8.28 -2.41 20.79
CA THR A 374 7.78 -1.28 19.99
C THR A 374 7.56 -0.03 20.84
N MET A 375 7.55 1.15 20.20
CA MET A 375 7.29 2.43 20.87
C MET A 375 5.91 2.49 21.56
N GLU A 376 4.91 1.81 21.02
CA GLU A 376 3.58 1.68 21.65
C GLU A 376 3.63 0.79 22.89
N GLU A 377 4.37 -0.31 22.85
CA GLU A 377 4.58 -1.20 23.99
C GLU A 377 5.32 -0.48 25.14
N ILE A 378 6.32 0.35 24.81
CA ILE A 378 7.03 1.19 25.79
C ILE A 378 6.07 2.17 26.49
N LYS A 379 5.24 2.89 25.72
CA LYS A 379 4.25 3.82 26.29
C LYS A 379 3.25 3.12 27.21
N ILE A 380 2.79 1.93 26.86
CA ILE A 380 1.89 1.12 27.70
C ILE A 380 2.58 0.72 29.00
N LEU A 381 3.83 0.26 28.95
CA LEU A 381 4.61 -0.10 30.13
C LEU A 381 4.84 1.09 31.07
N GLU A 382 5.17 2.27 30.54
CA GLU A 382 5.38 3.49 31.34
C GLU A 382 4.11 3.92 32.05
N ILE A 383 2.96 3.95 31.36
CA ILE A 383 1.69 4.32 31.97
C ILE A 383 1.29 3.31 33.05
N MET A 384 1.45 2.01 32.79
CA MET A 384 1.13 0.95 33.74
C MET A 384 2.07 0.91 34.93
N LYS A 385 3.33 1.30 34.78
CA LYS A 385 4.31 1.46 35.83
C LYS A 385 3.93 2.60 36.79
N ASN A 386 3.47 3.73 36.23
CA ASN A 386 3.09 4.91 36.97
C ASN A 386 1.68 4.78 37.61
N LYS A 387 0.79 4.01 36.98
CA LYS A 387 -0.58 3.76 37.45
C LYS A 387 -0.93 2.27 37.31
N PRO A 388 -0.53 1.44 38.29
CA PRO A 388 -0.68 -0.03 38.22
C PRO A 388 -2.13 -0.52 38.18
N ASP A 389 -3.07 0.25 38.71
CA ASP A 389 -4.51 -0.08 38.77
C ASP A 389 -5.28 0.32 37.51
N ILE A 390 -4.60 0.89 36.51
CA ILE A 390 -5.23 1.43 35.28
C ILE A 390 -6.01 0.34 34.54
N THR A 391 -7.20 0.70 34.08
CA THR A 391 -8.04 -0.14 33.23
C THR A 391 -7.71 0.06 31.74
N ILE A 392 -8.04 -0.95 30.90
CA ILE A 392 -7.84 -0.85 29.46
C ILE A 392 -8.63 0.33 28.88
N LYS A 393 -9.84 0.60 29.39
CA LYS A 393 -10.63 1.78 28.96
C LYS A 393 -9.93 3.11 29.27
N GLN A 394 -9.31 3.23 30.42
CA GLN A 394 -8.54 4.43 30.78
C GLN A 394 -7.25 4.57 29.95
N LEU A 395 -6.58 3.44 29.64
CA LEU A 395 -5.46 3.45 28.71
C LEU A 395 -5.85 3.94 27.32
N THR A 396 -7.02 3.53 26.81
CA THR A 396 -7.52 4.00 25.51
C THR A 396 -7.78 5.51 25.49
N VAL A 397 -8.20 6.09 26.61
CA VAL A 397 -8.39 7.54 26.73
C VAL A 397 -7.06 8.27 26.77
N ILE A 398 -6.06 7.75 27.50
CA ILE A 398 -4.73 8.37 27.65
C ILE A 398 -3.93 8.24 26.34
N LEU A 399 -4.01 7.10 25.68
CA LEU A 399 -3.35 6.82 24.39
C LEU A 399 -4.30 7.18 23.25
N SER A 400 -4.74 8.44 23.20
CA SER A 400 -5.61 8.97 22.16
C SER A 400 -5.00 8.69 20.77
N GLY A 401 -5.73 7.94 19.91
CA GLY A 401 -5.25 7.49 18.60
C GLY A 401 -4.91 6.01 18.51
N ILE A 402 -4.88 5.26 19.63
CA ILE A 402 -4.67 3.81 19.62
C ILE A 402 -5.98 3.09 19.99
N SER A 403 -6.41 2.16 19.13
CA SER A 403 -7.66 1.42 19.33
C SER A 403 -7.59 0.53 20.58
N ASN A 404 -8.75 0.31 21.22
CA ASN A 404 -8.87 -0.63 22.37
C ASN A 404 -8.37 -2.04 22.01
N ARG A 405 -8.56 -2.47 20.76
CA ARG A 405 -8.09 -3.76 20.24
C ARG A 405 -6.56 -3.81 20.17
N THR A 406 -5.92 -2.75 19.68
CA THR A 406 -4.45 -2.63 19.60
C THR A 406 -3.83 -2.64 21.00
N ILE A 407 -4.38 -1.88 21.95
CA ILE A 407 -3.91 -1.86 23.34
C ILE A 407 -4.03 -3.24 23.95
N THR A 408 -5.15 -3.93 23.75
CA THR A 408 -5.36 -5.30 24.28
C THR A 408 -4.34 -6.28 23.66
N ARG A 409 -4.06 -6.20 22.36
CA ARG A 409 -3.07 -7.02 21.68
C ARG A 409 -1.66 -6.78 22.22
N ASN A 410 -1.26 -5.52 22.40
CA ASN A 410 0.05 -5.17 22.94
C ASN A 410 0.22 -5.63 24.38
N ILE A 411 -0.82 -5.58 25.21
CA ILE A 411 -0.81 -6.15 26.56
C ILE A 411 -0.59 -7.67 26.52
N VAL A 412 -1.21 -8.38 25.58
CA VAL A 412 -0.99 -9.83 25.42
C VAL A 412 0.45 -10.14 25.01
N ILE A 413 1.01 -9.35 24.09
CA ILE A 413 2.40 -9.49 23.64
C ILE A 413 3.38 -9.22 24.78
N LEU A 414 3.19 -8.13 25.54
CA LEU A 414 4.01 -7.78 26.71
C LEU A 414 3.96 -8.86 27.79
N LYS A 415 2.80 -9.49 27.98
CA LYS A 415 2.68 -10.65 28.88
C LYS A 415 3.46 -11.86 28.36
N LYS A 416 3.40 -12.16 27.07
CA LYS A 416 4.17 -13.25 26.45
C LYS A 416 5.68 -13.01 26.52
N LYS A 417 6.11 -11.75 26.34
CA LYS A 417 7.52 -11.32 26.51
C LYS A 417 7.97 -11.32 27.98
N GLY A 418 7.09 -11.61 28.92
CA GLY A 418 7.41 -11.63 30.36
C GLY A 418 7.61 -10.24 30.98
N LEU A 419 7.35 -9.16 30.25
CA LEU A 419 7.56 -7.77 30.71
C LEU A 419 6.39 -7.20 31.50
N LEU A 420 5.20 -7.82 31.43
CA LEU A 420 3.99 -7.39 32.12
C LEU A 420 3.23 -8.56 32.71
N GLU A 421 2.78 -8.40 33.94
CA GLU A 421 1.99 -9.40 34.64
C GLU A 421 0.76 -8.76 35.32
N ARG A 422 -0.36 -9.49 35.35
CA ARG A 422 -1.54 -9.08 36.09
C ARG A 422 -1.55 -9.81 37.45
N VAL A 423 -1.47 -9.06 38.53
CA VAL A 423 -1.50 -9.59 39.90
C VAL A 423 -2.88 -9.35 40.52
N GLY A 424 -3.49 -10.40 41.07
CA GLY A 424 -4.80 -10.34 41.72
C GLY A 424 -5.99 -10.64 40.83
N SER A 425 -7.20 -10.37 41.32
CA SER A 425 -8.45 -10.70 40.64
C SER A 425 -8.78 -9.73 39.47
N ARG A 426 -9.72 -10.14 38.61
CA ARG A 426 -10.17 -9.34 37.47
C ARG A 426 -10.76 -7.97 37.86
N LYS A 427 -11.33 -7.86 39.09
CA LYS A 427 -11.96 -6.62 39.60
C LYS A 427 -11.05 -5.79 40.51
N LYS A 428 -10.11 -6.41 41.22
CA LYS A 428 -9.24 -5.76 42.24
C LYS A 428 -7.75 -6.01 42.02
N GLY A 429 -7.34 -6.45 40.81
CA GLY A 429 -5.94 -6.70 40.49
C GLY A 429 -5.25 -5.45 39.92
N TYR A 430 -3.92 -5.50 39.91
CA TYR A 430 -3.07 -4.46 39.39
C TYR A 430 -2.05 -5.02 38.37
N TRP A 431 -1.45 -4.14 37.58
CA TRP A 431 -0.42 -4.49 36.61
C TRP A 431 0.98 -4.37 37.24
N LYS A 432 1.78 -5.40 37.09
CA LYS A 432 3.18 -5.42 37.52
C LYS A 432 4.07 -5.43 36.29
N VAL A 433 4.84 -4.36 36.09
CA VAL A 433 5.88 -4.28 35.06
C VAL A 433 7.13 -4.98 35.62
N LYS A 434 7.66 -5.93 34.85
CA LYS A 434 8.90 -6.65 35.16
C LYS A 434 10.06 -5.97 34.43
N ARG A 435 11.22 -5.99 35.08
CA ARG A 435 12.47 -5.46 34.49
C ARG A 435 13.14 -6.52 33.63
#